data_47100e71d711078b8ad4bef1ec6183ec
#
_entry.id   47100e71d711078b8ad4bef1ec6183ec
#
_cell.length_a   1.000
_cell.length_b   1.000
_cell.length_c   1.000
_cell.angle_alpha   90.00
_cell.angle_beta   90.00
_cell.angle_gamma   90.00
#
_symmetry.space_group_name_H-M   'P 1'
#
loop_
_entity.id
_entity.type
_entity.pdbx_description
1 polymer ?
#
loop_
_entity_poly.entity_id
_entity_poly.type
_entity_poly.pdbx_seq_one_letter_code
_entity_poly.pdbx_strand_id
1 'polypeptide(L)'
;MNLYFAQNEESMQEKIQYKKSDFYYDLPEERIAQTPAEPRDSSRLLVYDRESKQIEDKIFRDIADYLHEGDVLVVNNTKVIPARMYALTQHGGVVEVLLLKRYDLNTWEVLMRPGKKGKIGAKMTVGDELSFTVKDITETGERIIEFAYEGAFEDVLSKVGTMPLPPYIKEKLQNQARYNTVYSKVDGSAAAPTAGLHFTDELLAKLKGKGVQMAEVLLHVGLGTFRPVSEEIITDHKMHSEYYEIKSEAAEIINAAKREGRRVIAVGTTSVRTLESVADENGLVRACSGNTEIFLYPPYKMKCVDALITNFHLPESTLIMLVACLTGREEILSVYKYGVENKYRFFSFGDSMFIK
;
A
#
# COMPACT_ATOMS: atom_id res chain seq x y z
N MET A 1 45.66 34.73 -24.41
CA MET A 1 45.62 33.44 -25.08
C MET A 1 45.55 32.39 -23.98
N ASN A 2 44.47 31.67 -23.86
CA ASN A 2 44.01 30.66 -22.89
C ASN A 2 42.81 31.06 -22.04
N LEU A 3 41.68 31.23 -22.75
CA LEU A 3 40.33 31.22 -22.21
C LEU A 3 39.52 30.25 -23.09
N TYR A 4 39.85 28.94 -23.05
CA TYR A 4 39.15 27.91 -23.76
C TYR A 4 39.52 26.56 -23.15
N PHE A 5 39.02 26.18 -21.95
CA PHE A 5 38.95 24.81 -21.47
C PHE A 5 38.25 24.78 -20.09
N ALA A 6 37.01 25.27 -20.04
CA ALA A 6 36.15 25.06 -18.89
C ALA A 6 34.66 24.94 -19.34
N GLN A 7 34.43 24.15 -20.33
CA GLN A 7 33.08 23.72 -20.71
C GLN A 7 33.22 22.30 -21.24
N ASN A 8 32.53 21.37 -20.60
CA ASN A 8 32.29 19.96 -20.93
C ASN A 8 32.84 18.97 -19.88
N GLU A 9 32.42 19.12 -18.63
CA GLU A 9 32.26 17.99 -17.71
C GLU A 9 30.82 17.99 -17.14
N GLU A 10 29.82 18.26 -17.94
CA GLU A 10 28.52 17.64 -17.73
C GLU A 10 28.69 16.20 -18.18
N SER A 11 29.11 15.34 -17.23
CA SER A 11 29.17 13.90 -17.41
C SER A 11 27.81 13.45 -17.95
N MET A 12 27.82 12.84 -19.13
CA MET A 12 26.77 11.96 -19.61
C MET A 12 26.67 10.79 -18.61
N GLN A 13 26.01 11.01 -17.47
CA GLN A 13 25.41 9.90 -16.77
C GLN A 13 24.33 9.41 -17.71
N GLU A 14 24.63 8.32 -18.42
CA GLU A 14 23.61 7.55 -19.12
C GLU A 14 22.46 7.37 -18.12
N LYS A 15 21.31 8.01 -18.41
CA LYS A 15 20.11 7.81 -17.59
C LYS A 15 19.79 6.34 -17.72
N ILE A 16 20.10 5.56 -16.68
CA ILE A 16 19.76 4.13 -16.63
C ILE A 16 18.25 4.03 -16.88
N GLN A 17 17.89 3.53 -18.05
CA GLN A 17 16.52 3.31 -18.43
C GLN A 17 16.13 1.88 -18.07
N TYR A 18 15.48 1.70 -16.93
CA TYR A 18 15.02 0.39 -16.50
C TYR A 18 13.84 -0.09 -17.32
N LYS A 19 13.86 -1.39 -17.62
CA LYS A 19 12.70 -2.14 -18.08
C LYS A 19 12.01 -2.80 -16.89
N LYS A 20 10.73 -3.09 -17.03
CA LYS A 20 10.00 -3.83 -16.00
C LYS A 20 10.62 -5.21 -15.77
N SER A 21 11.10 -5.88 -16.84
CA SER A 21 11.80 -7.17 -16.78
C SER A 21 13.11 -7.15 -15.96
N ASP A 22 13.72 -5.96 -15.75
CA ASP A 22 14.86 -5.82 -14.86
C ASP A 22 14.54 -6.09 -13.38
N PHE A 23 13.24 -6.09 -13.03
CA PHE A 23 12.74 -6.38 -11.69
C PHE A 23 12.03 -7.74 -11.62
N TYR A 24 12.31 -8.61 -12.58
CA TYR A 24 11.80 -9.97 -12.60
C TYR A 24 12.60 -10.87 -11.65
N TYR A 25 11.89 -11.75 -10.96
CA TYR A 25 12.43 -12.92 -10.26
C TYR A 25 11.39 -14.05 -10.33
N ASP A 26 11.85 -15.28 -10.25
CA ASP A 26 10.94 -16.45 -10.29
C ASP A 26 10.20 -16.59 -8.96
N LEU A 27 8.86 -16.50 -9.01
CA LEU A 27 7.99 -16.66 -7.85
C LEU A 27 6.99 -17.79 -8.08
N PRO A 28 7.20 -18.96 -7.46
CA PRO A 28 6.23 -20.05 -7.51
C PRO A 28 4.87 -19.65 -6.91
N GLU A 29 3.77 -20.01 -7.59
CA GLU A 29 2.40 -19.61 -7.18
C GLU A 29 2.07 -20.07 -5.75
N GLU A 30 2.59 -21.21 -5.32
CA GLU A 30 2.40 -21.75 -3.97
C GLU A 30 3.04 -20.89 -2.87
N ARG A 31 3.91 -19.94 -3.22
CA ARG A 31 4.48 -18.98 -2.27
C ARG A 31 3.52 -17.82 -1.96
N ILE A 32 2.50 -17.60 -2.78
CA ILE A 32 1.52 -16.54 -2.57
C ILE A 32 0.55 -16.95 -1.45
N ALA A 33 0.66 -16.29 -0.30
CA ALA A 33 -0.15 -16.61 0.88
C ALA A 33 -1.64 -16.35 0.63
N GLN A 34 -2.48 -17.35 0.90
CA GLN A 34 -3.93 -17.25 0.75
C GLN A 34 -4.62 -16.85 2.07
N THR A 35 -3.98 -17.11 3.20
CA THR A 35 -4.51 -16.83 4.55
C THR A 35 -3.47 -16.11 5.40
N PRO A 36 -3.89 -15.18 6.29
CA PRO A 36 -2.98 -14.50 7.21
C PRO A 36 -2.46 -15.45 8.29
N ALA A 37 -1.30 -15.11 8.87
CA ALA A 37 -0.77 -15.80 10.05
C ALA A 37 -1.65 -15.52 11.27
N GLU A 38 -1.80 -16.52 12.15
CA GLU A 38 -2.47 -16.41 13.45
C GLU A 38 -1.55 -16.93 14.58
N PRO A 39 -1.27 -16.14 15.60
CA PRO A 39 -1.56 -14.69 15.71
C PRO A 39 -0.82 -13.86 14.67
N ARG A 40 -1.22 -12.58 14.49
CA ARG A 40 -0.68 -11.68 13.45
C ARG A 40 0.85 -11.61 13.44
N ASP A 41 1.44 -11.52 14.61
CA ASP A 41 2.88 -11.37 14.86
C ASP A 41 3.68 -12.67 14.82
N SER A 42 3.01 -13.79 14.46
CA SER A 42 3.66 -15.10 14.25
C SER A 42 4.17 -15.33 12.83
N SER A 43 3.90 -14.41 11.90
CA SER A 43 4.51 -14.44 10.57
C SER A 43 6.03 -14.40 10.65
N ARG A 44 6.71 -14.91 9.64
CA ARG A 44 8.18 -14.79 9.58
C ARG A 44 8.57 -13.34 9.27
N LEU A 45 9.76 -12.99 9.74
CA LEU A 45 10.42 -11.71 9.48
C LEU A 45 11.81 -11.98 8.89
N LEU A 46 12.05 -11.50 7.67
CA LEU A 46 13.38 -11.41 7.11
C LEU A 46 13.96 -10.04 7.47
N VAL A 47 15.04 -10.02 8.24
CA VAL A 47 15.78 -8.79 8.55
C VAL A 47 16.95 -8.68 7.58
N TYR A 48 16.98 -7.58 6.82
CA TYR A 48 18.09 -7.27 5.90
C TYR A 48 18.81 -6.01 6.36
N ASP A 49 20.09 -6.17 6.67
CA ASP A 49 20.98 -5.08 7.01
C ASP A 49 21.71 -4.58 5.75
N ARG A 50 21.42 -3.33 5.35
CA ARG A 50 21.99 -2.73 4.12
C ARG A 50 23.48 -2.47 4.20
N GLU A 51 24.02 -2.27 5.40
CA GLU A 51 25.45 -1.99 5.59
C GLU A 51 26.27 -3.27 5.56
N SER A 52 25.89 -4.25 6.36
CA SER A 52 26.60 -5.53 6.47
C SER A 52 26.22 -6.54 5.38
N LYS A 53 25.12 -6.29 4.64
CA LYS A 53 24.51 -7.20 3.64
C LYS A 53 24.05 -8.53 4.23
N GLN A 54 23.87 -8.60 5.53
CA GLN A 54 23.46 -9.82 6.23
C GLN A 54 21.94 -9.97 6.24
N ILE A 55 21.51 -11.23 6.16
CA ILE A 55 20.11 -11.63 6.30
C ILE A 55 19.98 -12.43 7.59
N GLU A 56 18.94 -12.12 8.36
CA GLU A 56 18.53 -12.90 9.54
C GLU A 56 17.09 -13.35 9.40
N ASP A 57 16.82 -14.62 9.73
CA ASP A 57 15.47 -15.18 9.80
C ASP A 57 14.93 -15.09 11.22
N LYS A 58 13.78 -14.42 11.37
CA LYS A 58 13.10 -14.16 12.65
C LYS A 58 11.60 -14.41 12.55
N ILE A 59 10.90 -14.20 13.64
CA ILE A 59 9.44 -14.08 13.70
C ILE A 59 9.08 -12.60 13.87
N PHE A 60 7.96 -12.15 13.34
CA PHE A 60 7.63 -10.71 13.31
C PHE A 60 7.65 -10.06 14.70
N ARG A 61 7.23 -10.77 15.76
CA ARG A 61 7.29 -10.24 17.13
C ARG A 61 8.70 -9.87 17.60
N ASP A 62 9.74 -10.44 16.98
CA ASP A 62 11.14 -10.14 17.28
C ASP A 62 11.58 -8.79 16.72
N ILE A 63 10.74 -8.10 15.92
CA ILE A 63 11.00 -6.73 15.45
C ILE A 63 11.32 -5.78 16.61
N ALA A 64 10.77 -6.07 17.79
CA ALA A 64 11.05 -5.31 19.00
C ALA A 64 12.53 -5.31 19.39
N ASP A 65 13.33 -6.28 18.98
CA ASP A 65 14.75 -6.35 19.27
C ASP A 65 15.60 -5.47 18.36
N TYR A 66 15.02 -5.04 17.25
CA TYR A 66 15.66 -4.19 16.24
C TYR A 66 15.25 -2.71 16.30
N LEU A 67 14.20 -2.41 17.07
CA LEU A 67 13.73 -1.05 17.28
C LEU A 67 14.28 -0.50 18.60
N HIS A 68 14.70 0.77 18.58
CA HIS A 68 15.35 1.44 19.69
C HIS A 68 14.50 2.56 20.23
N GLU A 69 14.80 2.98 21.47
CA GLU A 69 14.21 4.19 22.06
C GLU A 69 14.41 5.39 21.12
N GLY A 70 13.35 6.13 20.90
CA GLY A 70 13.36 7.31 20.02
C GLY A 70 13.12 7.03 18.54
N ASP A 71 13.13 5.79 18.06
CA ASP A 71 12.70 5.46 16.71
C ASP A 71 11.25 5.90 16.48
N VAL A 72 10.93 6.32 15.25
CA VAL A 72 9.56 6.69 14.86
C VAL A 72 9.02 5.69 13.84
N LEU A 73 8.00 4.93 14.23
CA LEU A 73 7.20 4.10 13.32
C LEU A 73 6.14 4.96 12.64
N VAL A 74 6.23 5.11 11.33
CA VAL A 74 5.22 5.81 10.52
C VAL A 74 4.25 4.79 9.95
N VAL A 75 2.99 4.85 10.37
CA VAL A 75 1.95 3.89 10.02
C VAL A 75 0.82 4.55 9.23
N ASN A 76 0.28 3.84 8.25
CA ASN A 76 -0.89 4.30 7.50
C ASN A 76 -2.17 3.83 8.22
N ASN A 77 -2.96 4.77 8.76
CA ASN A 77 -4.16 4.51 9.55
C ASN A 77 -5.44 4.37 8.71
N THR A 78 -5.29 4.23 7.39
CA THR A 78 -6.44 3.98 6.51
C THR A 78 -7.14 2.67 6.86
N LYS A 79 -8.47 2.65 6.68
CA LYS A 79 -9.30 1.48 6.93
C LYS A 79 -10.05 1.07 5.67
N VAL A 80 -9.99 -0.22 5.37
CA VAL A 80 -10.74 -0.83 4.27
C VAL A 80 -12.17 -1.05 4.71
N ILE A 81 -13.10 -0.60 3.88
CA ILE A 81 -14.52 -0.85 4.04
C ILE A 81 -14.94 -2.08 3.19
N PRO A 82 -16.04 -2.76 3.51
CA PRO A 82 -16.55 -3.90 2.72
C PRO A 82 -17.13 -3.44 1.38
N ALA A 83 -16.26 -2.84 0.56
CA ALA A 83 -16.61 -2.08 -0.65
C ALA A 83 -17.09 -2.95 -1.83
N ARG A 84 -16.98 -4.28 -1.76
CA ARG A 84 -17.42 -5.19 -2.83
C ARG A 84 -18.80 -5.73 -2.55
N MET A 85 -19.71 -5.60 -3.50
CA MET A 85 -21.09 -6.07 -3.41
C MET A 85 -21.47 -6.85 -4.66
N TYR A 86 -22.50 -7.70 -4.54
CA TYR A 86 -23.10 -8.41 -5.67
C TYR A 86 -24.57 -7.99 -5.81
N ALA A 87 -24.84 -7.19 -6.82
CA ALA A 87 -26.15 -6.65 -7.11
C ALA A 87 -26.92 -7.51 -8.11
N LEU A 88 -28.24 -7.52 -7.97
CA LEU A 88 -29.17 -8.17 -8.90
C LEU A 88 -29.81 -7.12 -9.82
N THR A 89 -29.77 -7.37 -11.10
CA THR A 89 -30.57 -6.61 -12.08
C THR A 89 -32.05 -7.01 -11.95
N GLN A 90 -32.97 -6.23 -12.50
CA GLN A 90 -34.41 -6.52 -12.56
C GLN A 90 -34.74 -7.90 -13.22
N HIS A 91 -33.81 -8.44 -13.98
CA HIS A 91 -33.94 -9.75 -14.63
C HIS A 91 -33.14 -10.86 -13.94
N GLY A 92 -32.72 -10.67 -12.69
CA GLY A 92 -31.99 -11.64 -11.90
C GLY A 92 -30.51 -11.84 -12.26
N GLY A 93 -29.96 -11.01 -13.14
CA GLY A 93 -28.56 -11.11 -13.53
C GLY A 93 -27.63 -10.49 -12.48
N VAL A 94 -26.68 -11.27 -11.97
CA VAL A 94 -25.67 -10.80 -11.00
C VAL A 94 -24.68 -9.80 -11.63
N VAL A 95 -24.35 -8.77 -10.88
CA VAL A 95 -23.34 -7.75 -11.21
C VAL A 95 -22.48 -7.51 -9.96
N GLU A 96 -21.18 -7.67 -10.10
CA GLU A 96 -20.23 -7.23 -9.08
C GLU A 96 -20.13 -5.71 -9.13
N VAL A 97 -20.25 -5.07 -7.98
CA VAL A 97 -20.11 -3.63 -7.77
C VAL A 97 -19.02 -3.40 -6.75
N LEU A 98 -18.06 -2.55 -7.08
CA LEU A 98 -16.96 -2.21 -6.20
C LEU A 98 -16.90 -0.70 -6.04
N LEU A 99 -17.07 -0.24 -4.81
CA LEU A 99 -17.00 1.18 -4.44
C LEU A 99 -15.58 1.71 -4.64
N LEU A 100 -15.45 2.86 -5.30
CA LEU A 100 -14.17 3.52 -5.56
C LEU A 100 -14.04 4.85 -4.82
N LYS A 101 -14.99 5.76 -5.06
CA LYS A 101 -14.95 7.13 -4.53
C LYS A 101 -16.34 7.57 -4.14
N ARG A 102 -16.46 8.16 -2.97
CA ARG A 102 -17.68 8.79 -2.49
C ARG A 102 -17.71 10.26 -2.92
N TYR A 103 -18.78 10.69 -3.55
CA TYR A 103 -19.01 12.10 -3.91
C TYR A 103 -19.85 12.84 -2.87
N ASP A 104 -20.89 12.16 -2.37
CA ASP A 104 -21.77 12.66 -1.30
C ASP A 104 -22.35 11.48 -0.49
N LEU A 105 -23.37 11.72 0.31
CA LEU A 105 -23.98 10.70 1.19
C LEU A 105 -24.42 9.47 0.42
N ASN A 106 -24.98 9.64 -0.77
CA ASN A 106 -25.62 8.56 -1.54
C ASN A 106 -24.93 8.28 -2.87
N THR A 107 -24.09 9.20 -3.37
CA THR A 107 -23.51 9.12 -4.71
C THR A 107 -22.08 8.61 -4.65
N TRP A 108 -21.81 7.52 -5.40
CA TRP A 108 -20.52 6.88 -5.46
C TRP A 108 -20.09 6.62 -6.91
N GLU A 109 -18.80 6.72 -7.14
CA GLU A 109 -18.13 6.12 -8.28
C GLU A 109 -17.83 4.67 -7.98
N VAL A 110 -18.14 3.78 -8.94
CA VAL A 110 -18.01 2.34 -8.77
C VAL A 110 -17.49 1.65 -10.02
N LEU A 111 -16.78 0.57 -9.83
CA LEU A 111 -16.49 -0.37 -10.90
C LEU A 111 -17.59 -1.43 -10.94
N MET A 112 -18.13 -1.74 -12.13
CA MET A 112 -19.16 -2.76 -12.33
C MET A 112 -18.69 -3.87 -13.26
N ARG A 113 -18.91 -5.13 -12.89
CA ARG A 113 -18.61 -6.31 -13.72
C ARG A 113 -19.80 -7.27 -13.77
N PRO A 114 -20.31 -7.59 -14.97
CA PRO A 114 -19.93 -7.06 -16.29
C PRO A 114 -20.50 -5.64 -16.51
N GLY A 115 -19.65 -4.72 -16.98
CA GLY A 115 -20.00 -3.30 -17.19
C GLY A 115 -21.17 -3.08 -18.15
N LYS A 116 -21.40 -3.96 -19.11
CA LYS A 116 -22.52 -3.87 -20.07
C LYS A 116 -23.92 -3.86 -19.43
N LYS A 117 -24.04 -4.35 -18.18
CA LYS A 117 -25.31 -4.33 -17.42
C LYS A 117 -25.54 -3.00 -16.71
N GLY A 118 -24.50 -2.18 -16.48
CA GLY A 118 -24.56 -0.88 -15.84
C GLY A 118 -24.79 0.26 -16.83
N LYS A 119 -25.90 0.27 -17.56
CA LYS A 119 -26.31 1.39 -18.42
C LYS A 119 -26.94 2.49 -17.56
N ILE A 120 -26.85 3.75 -18.02
CA ILE A 120 -27.51 4.88 -17.37
C ILE A 120 -29.01 4.58 -17.20
N GLY A 121 -29.53 4.83 -15.99
CA GLY A 121 -30.91 4.52 -15.62
C GLY A 121 -31.15 3.08 -15.12
N ALA A 122 -30.15 2.20 -15.22
CA ALA A 122 -30.31 0.83 -14.69
C ALA A 122 -30.46 0.84 -13.18
N LYS A 123 -31.47 0.10 -12.69
CA LYS A 123 -31.76 -0.08 -11.26
C LYS A 123 -31.38 -1.49 -10.84
N MET A 124 -30.73 -1.62 -9.69
CA MET A 124 -30.27 -2.90 -9.13
C MET A 124 -30.45 -2.92 -7.61
N THR A 125 -30.55 -4.12 -7.05
CA THR A 125 -30.67 -4.35 -5.61
C THR A 125 -29.50 -5.16 -5.09
N VAL A 126 -29.10 -4.91 -3.84
CA VAL A 126 -28.11 -5.68 -3.10
C VAL A 126 -28.78 -6.17 -1.81
N GLY A 127 -29.20 -7.44 -1.80
CA GLY A 127 -30.11 -7.93 -0.77
C GLY A 127 -31.44 -7.16 -0.77
N ASP A 128 -32.05 -7.10 0.41
CA ASP A 128 -33.31 -6.40 0.60
C ASP A 128 -33.11 -4.96 1.14
N GLU A 129 -31.91 -4.63 1.58
CA GLU A 129 -31.61 -3.41 2.34
C GLU A 129 -31.04 -2.26 1.48
N LEU A 130 -30.50 -2.56 0.31
CA LEU A 130 -29.80 -1.59 -0.51
C LEU A 130 -30.21 -1.68 -1.98
N SER A 131 -30.52 -0.55 -2.57
CA SER A 131 -30.70 -0.44 -4.02
C SER A 131 -29.93 0.75 -4.58
N PHE A 132 -29.73 0.77 -5.89
CA PHE A 132 -29.09 1.91 -6.53
C PHE A 132 -29.55 2.09 -7.97
N THR A 133 -29.34 3.30 -8.48
CA THR A 133 -29.58 3.68 -9.87
C THR A 133 -28.26 4.17 -10.48
N VAL A 134 -27.91 3.69 -11.67
CA VAL A 134 -26.78 4.21 -12.44
C VAL A 134 -27.16 5.58 -13.01
N LYS A 135 -26.39 6.62 -12.61
CA LYS A 135 -26.66 8.01 -13.03
C LYS A 135 -25.81 8.42 -14.21
N ASP A 136 -24.54 7.97 -14.26
CA ASP A 136 -23.61 8.37 -15.30
C ASP A 136 -22.52 7.29 -15.51
N ILE A 137 -21.72 7.48 -16.56
CA ILE A 137 -20.57 6.64 -16.91
C ILE A 137 -19.40 7.58 -17.18
N THR A 138 -18.28 7.39 -16.45
CA THR A 138 -17.06 8.18 -16.63
C THR A 138 -16.39 7.88 -17.99
N GLU A 139 -15.48 8.75 -18.42
CA GLU A 139 -14.69 8.54 -19.65
C GLU A 139 -13.86 7.25 -19.60
N THR A 140 -13.46 6.82 -18.41
CA THR A 140 -12.67 5.60 -18.14
C THR A 140 -13.53 4.35 -17.93
N GLY A 141 -14.87 4.53 -17.90
CA GLY A 141 -15.84 3.44 -17.91
C GLY A 141 -16.35 3.03 -16.53
N GLU A 142 -15.98 3.71 -15.45
CA GLU A 142 -16.60 3.60 -14.14
C GLU A 142 -18.04 4.13 -14.18
N ARG A 143 -18.86 3.77 -13.21
CA ARG A 143 -20.26 4.22 -13.08
C ARG A 143 -20.39 5.15 -11.90
N ILE A 144 -21.18 6.19 -12.10
CA ILE A 144 -21.69 7.00 -11.00
C ILE A 144 -23.05 6.43 -10.62
N ILE A 145 -23.19 5.98 -9.40
CA ILE A 145 -24.44 5.40 -8.89
C ILE A 145 -24.96 6.20 -7.72
N GLU A 146 -26.28 6.23 -7.57
CA GLU A 146 -26.95 6.81 -6.42
C GLU A 146 -27.66 5.69 -5.66
N PHE A 147 -27.29 5.52 -4.40
CA PHE A 147 -27.87 4.54 -3.50
C PHE A 147 -29.18 5.03 -2.89
N ALA A 148 -30.06 4.07 -2.60
CA ALA A 148 -31.26 4.23 -1.75
C ALA A 148 -31.25 3.13 -0.68
N TYR A 149 -31.30 3.53 0.58
CA TYR A 149 -31.23 2.68 1.77
C TYR A 149 -31.89 3.37 2.96
N GLU A 150 -32.14 2.64 4.05
CA GLU A 150 -32.63 3.19 5.32
C GLU A 150 -31.53 3.10 6.40
N GLY A 151 -31.42 4.13 7.24
CA GLY A 151 -30.42 4.18 8.32
C GLY A 151 -29.05 4.73 7.91
N ALA A 152 -27.99 4.29 8.57
CA ALA A 152 -26.63 4.68 8.25
C ALA A 152 -26.05 3.79 7.13
N PHE A 153 -25.44 4.41 6.13
CA PHE A 153 -24.86 3.69 4.98
C PHE A 153 -23.84 2.64 5.41
N GLU A 154 -23.00 2.97 6.36
CA GLU A 154 -21.94 2.14 6.88
C GLU A 154 -22.48 0.85 7.53
N ASP A 155 -23.63 0.94 8.23
CA ASP A 155 -24.31 -0.21 8.83
C ASP A 155 -24.88 -1.14 7.75
N VAL A 156 -25.54 -0.57 6.74
CA VAL A 156 -26.07 -1.33 5.60
C VAL A 156 -24.92 -1.99 4.83
N LEU A 157 -23.86 -1.22 4.52
CA LEU A 157 -22.69 -1.72 3.81
C LEU A 157 -22.01 -2.87 4.56
N SER A 158 -21.95 -2.80 5.89
CA SER A 158 -21.34 -3.87 6.72
C SER A 158 -22.08 -5.22 6.60
N LYS A 159 -23.37 -5.20 6.30
CA LYS A 159 -24.21 -6.41 6.16
C LYS A 159 -24.15 -7.00 4.76
N VAL A 160 -24.17 -6.15 3.73
CA VAL A 160 -24.31 -6.58 2.33
C VAL A 160 -22.97 -6.61 1.58
N GLY A 161 -21.96 -5.90 2.09
CA GLY A 161 -20.65 -5.78 1.49
C GLY A 161 -19.68 -6.88 1.92
N THR A 162 -18.65 -7.07 1.13
CA THR A 162 -17.51 -7.94 1.43
C THR A 162 -16.20 -7.19 1.25
N MET A 163 -15.16 -7.58 2.01
CA MET A 163 -13.84 -6.99 1.87
C MET A 163 -13.31 -7.19 0.45
N PRO A 164 -12.81 -6.13 -0.20
CA PRO A 164 -12.30 -6.18 -1.58
C PRO A 164 -10.89 -6.78 -1.61
N LEU A 165 -10.78 -8.09 -1.28
CA LEU A 165 -9.49 -8.78 -1.33
C LEU A 165 -8.89 -8.69 -2.73
N PRO A 166 -7.55 -8.63 -2.83
CA PRO A 166 -6.84 -8.65 -4.10
C PRO A 166 -7.15 -9.92 -4.92
N PRO A 167 -7.07 -9.86 -6.26
CA PRO A 167 -7.49 -10.97 -7.13
C PRO A 167 -6.64 -12.24 -7.00
N TYR A 168 -5.44 -12.15 -6.45
CA TYR A 168 -4.57 -13.31 -6.18
C TYR A 168 -4.95 -14.08 -4.89
N ILE A 169 -5.81 -13.52 -4.04
CA ILE A 169 -6.38 -14.22 -2.89
C ILE A 169 -7.68 -14.87 -3.35
N LYS A 170 -7.65 -16.19 -3.47
CA LYS A 170 -8.78 -17.03 -3.92
C LYS A 170 -9.61 -17.55 -2.74
N GLU A 171 -8.98 -17.62 -1.56
CA GLU A 171 -9.62 -18.11 -0.34
C GLU A 171 -10.52 -17.04 0.30
N LYS A 172 -11.68 -17.48 0.82
CA LYS A 172 -12.57 -16.58 1.56
C LYS A 172 -12.01 -16.30 2.94
N LEU A 173 -11.88 -15.03 3.28
CA LEU A 173 -11.45 -14.60 4.60
C LEU A 173 -12.60 -14.87 5.61
N GLN A 174 -12.36 -15.75 6.58
CA GLN A 174 -13.36 -16.10 7.61
C GLN A 174 -13.68 -14.91 8.52
N ASN A 175 -12.66 -14.15 8.90
CA ASN A 175 -12.80 -12.92 9.69
C ASN A 175 -12.39 -11.71 8.84
N GLN A 176 -13.38 -10.96 8.36
CA GLN A 176 -13.13 -9.79 7.50
C GLN A 176 -12.29 -8.71 8.19
N ALA A 177 -12.36 -8.56 9.52
CA ALA A 177 -11.56 -7.61 10.27
C ALA A 177 -10.05 -7.89 10.18
N ARG A 178 -9.65 -9.11 9.77
CA ARG A 178 -8.24 -9.46 9.54
C ARG A 178 -7.60 -8.70 8.38
N TYR A 179 -8.39 -8.14 7.47
CA TYR A 179 -7.91 -7.30 6.37
C TYR A 179 -7.84 -5.82 6.75
N ASN A 180 -7.78 -5.51 8.04
CA ASN A 180 -7.48 -4.19 8.57
C ASN A 180 -6.41 -4.28 9.65
N THR A 181 -5.59 -3.22 9.77
CA THR A 181 -4.59 -3.10 10.84
C THR A 181 -5.29 -2.82 12.17
N VAL A 182 -4.64 -3.15 13.30
CA VAL A 182 -5.17 -2.85 14.64
C VAL A 182 -5.28 -1.35 14.91
N TYR A 183 -4.55 -0.53 14.17
CA TYR A 183 -4.56 0.94 14.27
C TYR A 183 -5.35 1.64 13.14
N SER A 184 -6.10 0.90 12.33
CA SER A 184 -6.92 1.50 11.26
C SER A 184 -8.05 2.35 11.84
N LYS A 185 -8.24 3.57 11.29
CA LYS A 185 -9.20 4.56 11.82
C LYS A 185 -10.06 5.22 10.74
N VAL A 186 -9.47 5.56 9.61
CA VAL A 186 -10.08 6.41 8.58
C VAL A 186 -10.60 5.56 7.44
N ASP A 187 -11.91 5.44 7.32
CA ASP A 187 -12.57 4.68 6.25
C ASP A 187 -12.31 5.30 4.88
N GLY A 188 -12.24 4.48 3.82
CA GLY A 188 -12.14 4.97 2.43
C GLY A 188 -11.13 4.25 1.54
N SER A 189 -10.40 3.28 2.04
CA SER A 189 -9.42 2.53 1.25
C SER A 189 -10.05 1.32 0.56
N ALA A 190 -9.61 1.06 -0.67
CA ALA A 190 -9.95 -0.15 -1.41
C ALA A 190 -8.99 -1.32 -1.09
N ALA A 191 -7.85 -1.05 -0.45
CA ALA A 191 -6.90 -2.07 -0.02
C ALA A 191 -6.24 -1.72 1.30
N ALA A 192 -5.87 -2.76 2.08
CA ALA A 192 -5.20 -2.59 3.36
C ALA A 192 -3.70 -2.25 3.17
N PRO A 193 -3.09 -1.46 4.08
CA PRO A 193 -1.64 -1.33 4.18
C PRO A 193 -1.06 -2.59 4.83
N THR A 194 -0.85 -3.63 4.01
CA THR A 194 -0.69 -5.02 4.46
C THR A 194 0.50 -5.29 5.36
N ALA A 195 1.58 -4.50 5.27
CA ALA A 195 2.70 -4.58 6.21
C ALA A 195 2.29 -4.30 7.67
N GLY A 196 1.25 -3.50 7.85
CA GLY A 196 0.69 -3.23 9.17
C GLY A 196 -0.15 -4.37 9.75
N LEU A 197 -0.55 -5.34 8.94
CA LEU A 197 -1.36 -6.49 9.41
C LEU A 197 -0.60 -7.43 10.35
N HIS A 198 0.71 -7.34 10.39
CA HIS A 198 1.57 -8.13 11.28
C HIS A 198 1.56 -7.63 12.73
N PHE A 199 1.22 -6.36 12.97
CA PHE A 199 1.21 -5.81 14.32
C PHE A 199 -0.01 -6.28 15.11
N THR A 200 0.21 -6.53 16.41
CA THR A 200 -0.82 -6.71 17.42
C THR A 200 -0.80 -5.54 18.40
N ASP A 201 -1.89 -5.36 19.15
CA ASP A 201 -1.96 -4.31 20.19
C ASP A 201 -0.88 -4.52 21.27
N GLU A 202 -0.61 -5.78 21.63
CA GLU A 202 0.41 -6.15 22.60
C GLU A 202 1.82 -5.78 22.12
N LEU A 203 2.12 -6.06 20.82
CA LEU A 203 3.41 -5.69 20.25
C LEU A 203 3.59 -4.17 20.19
N LEU A 204 2.55 -3.44 19.80
CA LEU A 204 2.58 -1.97 19.79
C LEU A 204 2.75 -1.40 21.20
N ALA A 205 2.08 -1.98 22.21
CA ALA A 205 2.25 -1.58 23.61
C ALA A 205 3.69 -1.85 24.11
N LYS A 206 4.28 -3.00 23.75
CA LYS A 206 5.69 -3.33 24.04
C LYS A 206 6.64 -2.30 23.43
N LEU A 207 6.44 -1.96 22.16
CA LEU A 207 7.27 -0.97 21.46
C LEU A 207 7.15 0.43 22.06
N LYS A 208 5.93 0.85 22.39
CA LYS A 208 5.68 2.12 23.09
C LYS A 208 6.37 2.15 24.46
N GLY A 209 6.28 1.04 25.23
CA GLY A 209 6.97 0.90 26.50
C GLY A 209 8.50 0.94 26.38
N LYS A 210 9.04 0.65 25.21
CA LYS A 210 10.47 0.72 24.87
C LYS A 210 10.91 2.13 24.44
N GLY A 211 9.98 3.08 24.33
CA GLY A 211 10.25 4.46 23.87
C GLY A 211 10.17 4.66 22.37
N VAL A 212 9.65 3.68 21.61
CA VAL A 212 9.37 3.85 20.19
C VAL A 212 8.13 4.73 20.03
N GLN A 213 8.22 5.76 19.20
CA GLN A 213 7.12 6.68 18.90
C GLN A 213 6.33 6.21 17.68
N MET A 214 5.05 6.54 17.62
CA MET A 214 4.21 6.29 16.44
C MET A 214 3.75 7.60 15.82
N ALA A 215 3.89 7.72 14.51
CA ALA A 215 3.32 8.81 13.72
C ALA A 215 2.32 8.22 12.72
N GLU A 216 1.07 8.71 12.77
CA GLU A 216 0.01 8.23 11.87
C GLU A 216 -0.11 9.13 10.65
N VAL A 217 -0.01 8.53 9.47
CA VAL A 217 -0.30 9.17 8.18
C VAL A 217 -1.50 8.50 7.54
N LEU A 218 -2.12 9.14 6.57
CA LEU A 218 -3.20 8.58 5.77
C LEU A 218 -2.75 8.48 4.31
N LEU A 219 -3.00 7.35 3.68
CA LEU A 219 -3.05 7.20 2.23
C LEU A 219 -4.15 6.19 1.91
N HIS A 220 -5.15 6.63 1.18
CA HIS A 220 -6.19 5.73 0.68
C HIS A 220 -5.68 4.99 -0.54
N VAL A 221 -5.48 3.69 -0.36
CA VAL A 221 -4.97 2.81 -1.42
C VAL A 221 -6.07 2.53 -2.43
N GLY A 222 -5.83 2.90 -3.68
CA GLY A 222 -6.72 2.60 -4.79
C GLY A 222 -6.52 1.17 -5.35
N LEU A 223 -7.47 0.71 -6.15
CA LEU A 223 -7.38 -0.59 -6.84
C LEU A 223 -6.25 -0.67 -7.85
N GLY A 224 -5.75 0.46 -8.29
CA GLY A 224 -4.62 0.54 -9.22
C GLY A 224 -3.35 -0.11 -8.70
N THR A 225 -3.17 -0.17 -7.38
CA THR A 225 -2.02 -0.82 -6.74
C THR A 225 -1.91 -2.33 -7.07
N PHE A 226 -3.03 -2.96 -7.47
CA PHE A 226 -3.04 -4.37 -7.89
C PHE A 226 -2.95 -4.58 -9.40
N ARG A 227 -2.87 -3.50 -10.20
CA ARG A 227 -2.67 -3.62 -11.64
C ARG A 227 -1.18 -3.83 -11.93
N PRO A 228 -0.83 -4.85 -12.71
CA PRO A 228 0.56 -5.01 -13.17
C PRO A 228 1.00 -3.81 -14.00
N VAL A 229 2.29 -3.52 -13.96
CA VAL A 229 2.91 -2.58 -14.92
C VAL A 229 2.78 -3.18 -16.31
N SER A 230 2.09 -2.48 -17.22
CA SER A 230 1.87 -2.92 -18.59
C SER A 230 3.01 -2.51 -19.53
N GLU A 231 3.61 -1.37 -19.24
CA GLU A 231 4.67 -0.75 -20.02
C GLU A 231 5.99 -1.48 -19.84
N GLU A 232 6.73 -1.71 -20.94
CA GLU A 232 8.05 -2.34 -20.89
C GLU A 232 9.09 -1.40 -20.25
N ILE A 233 9.05 -0.13 -20.63
CA ILE A 233 9.90 0.91 -20.03
C ILE A 233 9.18 1.50 -18.83
N ILE A 234 9.78 1.40 -17.65
CA ILE A 234 9.11 1.77 -16.40
C ILE A 234 8.77 3.27 -16.33
N THR A 235 9.53 4.14 -17.00
CA THR A 235 9.27 5.59 -17.03
C THR A 235 7.99 5.96 -17.77
N ASP A 236 7.45 5.08 -18.61
CA ASP A 236 6.22 5.30 -19.36
C ASP A 236 4.98 4.95 -18.52
N HIS A 237 5.20 4.24 -17.38
CA HIS A 237 4.13 3.88 -16.47
C HIS A 237 3.58 5.09 -15.73
N LYS A 238 2.25 5.22 -15.74
CA LYS A 238 1.52 6.26 -15.00
C LYS A 238 0.93 5.68 -13.72
N MET A 239 1.40 6.19 -12.60
CA MET A 239 0.83 5.83 -11.31
C MET A 239 -0.59 6.34 -11.16
N HIS A 240 -1.41 5.59 -10.46
CA HIS A 240 -2.74 6.06 -10.05
C HIS A 240 -2.62 7.13 -8.97
N SER A 241 -3.50 8.12 -9.07
CA SER A 241 -3.63 9.18 -8.08
C SER A 241 -4.29 8.66 -6.81
N GLU A 242 -3.63 8.81 -5.66
CA GLU A 242 -4.12 8.37 -4.35
C GLU A 242 -4.09 9.53 -3.35
N TYR A 243 -5.20 9.69 -2.61
CA TYR A 243 -5.31 10.73 -1.60
C TYR A 243 -4.46 10.40 -0.38
N TYR A 244 -3.72 11.39 0.10
CA TYR A 244 -2.94 11.30 1.33
C TYR A 244 -3.19 12.49 2.27
N GLU A 245 -2.88 12.29 3.56
CA GLU A 245 -2.88 13.34 4.57
C GLU A 245 -1.79 13.09 5.60
N ILE A 246 -1.09 14.15 5.99
CA ILE A 246 -0.19 14.20 7.16
C ILE A 246 -0.68 15.30 8.08
N LYS A 247 -1.07 14.94 9.30
CA LYS A 247 -1.49 15.90 10.33
C LYS A 247 -0.29 16.54 11.02
N SER A 248 -0.51 17.71 11.65
CA SER A 248 0.55 18.49 12.33
C SER A 248 1.30 17.66 13.36
N GLU A 249 0.58 16.88 14.19
CA GLU A 249 1.18 16.01 15.20
C GLU A 249 2.17 14.99 14.60
N ALA A 250 1.78 14.32 13.51
CA ALA A 250 2.65 13.37 12.83
C ALA A 250 3.88 14.06 12.22
N ALA A 251 3.69 15.21 11.58
CA ALA A 251 4.79 16.00 11.01
C ALA A 251 5.78 16.46 12.09
N GLU A 252 5.29 16.90 13.25
CA GLU A 252 6.14 17.31 14.38
C GLU A 252 6.99 16.15 14.91
N ILE A 253 6.39 14.97 15.13
CA ILE A 253 7.09 13.76 15.60
C ILE A 253 8.19 13.35 14.60
N ILE A 254 7.84 13.27 13.31
CA ILE A 254 8.77 12.87 12.25
C ILE A 254 9.92 13.88 12.12
N ASN A 255 9.61 15.17 12.09
CA ASN A 255 10.61 16.22 11.95
C ASN A 255 11.54 16.33 13.17
N ALA A 256 11.03 16.08 14.38
CA ALA A 256 11.86 16.00 15.57
C ALA A 256 12.88 14.87 15.45
N ALA A 257 12.42 13.68 15.03
CA ALA A 257 13.30 12.53 14.80
C ALA A 257 14.40 12.84 13.77
N LYS A 258 14.05 13.43 12.63
CA LYS A 258 15.03 13.79 11.59
C LYS A 258 16.07 14.79 12.11
N ARG A 259 15.67 15.85 12.84
CA ARG A 259 16.59 16.84 13.39
C ARG A 259 17.53 16.26 14.46
N GLU A 260 17.07 15.26 15.19
CA GLU A 260 17.82 14.59 16.26
C GLU A 260 18.63 13.37 15.76
N GLY A 261 18.60 13.06 14.46
CA GLY A 261 19.29 11.92 13.87
C GLY A 261 18.70 10.57 14.28
N ARG A 262 17.43 10.53 14.73
CA ARG A 262 16.68 9.33 15.03
C ARG A 262 16.06 8.75 13.77
N ARG A 263 15.86 7.44 13.73
CA ARG A 263 15.34 6.75 12.55
C ARG A 263 13.85 6.98 12.35
N VAL A 264 13.47 7.27 11.11
CA VAL A 264 12.10 7.27 10.62
C VAL A 264 11.87 5.95 9.86
N ILE A 265 11.06 5.08 10.44
CA ILE A 265 10.82 3.72 9.96
C ILE A 265 9.42 3.64 9.37
N ALA A 266 9.32 3.49 8.07
CA ALA A 266 8.04 3.36 7.39
C ALA A 266 7.46 1.94 7.55
N VAL A 267 6.19 1.84 7.91
CA VAL A 267 5.44 0.58 7.88
C VAL A 267 4.60 0.54 6.61
N GLY A 268 5.06 -0.23 5.65
CA GLY A 268 4.47 -0.40 4.31
C GLY A 268 4.90 0.66 3.30
N THR A 269 4.81 0.27 2.04
CA THR A 269 5.11 1.13 0.89
C THR A 269 4.19 2.35 0.80
N THR A 270 2.98 2.28 1.36
CA THR A 270 2.05 3.40 1.44
C THR A 270 2.57 4.52 2.34
N SER A 271 3.17 4.19 3.50
CA SER A 271 3.83 5.17 4.36
C SER A 271 5.03 5.79 3.68
N VAL A 272 5.85 4.99 2.96
CA VAL A 272 6.96 5.51 2.14
C VAL A 272 6.43 6.53 1.13
N ARG A 273 5.42 6.16 0.33
CA ARG A 273 4.88 7.05 -0.71
C ARG A 273 4.33 8.34 -0.13
N THR A 274 3.65 8.28 1.02
CA THR A 274 3.15 9.47 1.71
C THR A 274 4.30 10.39 2.11
N LEU A 275 5.32 9.86 2.79
CA LEU A 275 6.44 10.64 3.28
C LEU A 275 7.26 11.26 2.13
N GLU A 276 7.64 10.44 1.15
CA GLU A 276 8.49 10.88 0.03
C GLU A 276 7.76 11.84 -0.93
N SER A 277 6.41 11.85 -0.93
CA SER A 277 5.62 12.83 -1.70
C SER A 277 5.73 14.27 -1.15
N VAL A 278 6.06 14.42 0.13
CA VAL A 278 6.03 15.72 0.81
C VAL A 278 7.37 16.11 1.44
N ALA A 279 8.33 15.17 1.51
CA ALA A 279 9.64 15.44 2.08
C ALA A 279 10.43 16.47 1.27
N ASP A 280 10.97 17.45 1.95
CA ASP A 280 11.94 18.39 1.38
C ASP A 280 13.33 17.74 1.24
N GLU A 281 14.31 18.52 0.78
CA GLU A 281 15.69 18.04 0.56
C GLU A 281 16.41 17.68 1.87
N ASN A 282 15.90 18.13 3.01
CA ASN A 282 16.41 17.79 4.35
C ASN A 282 15.65 16.62 4.99
N GLY A 283 14.72 16.00 4.26
CA GLY A 283 13.87 14.92 4.74
C GLY A 283 12.77 15.35 5.72
N LEU A 284 12.51 16.66 5.82
CA LEU A 284 11.44 17.19 6.67
C LEU A 284 10.11 17.14 5.92
N VAL A 285 9.05 16.84 6.64
CA VAL A 285 7.68 16.75 6.11
C VAL A 285 6.82 17.89 6.65
N ARG A 286 5.79 18.29 5.92
CA ARG A 286 4.82 19.28 6.37
C ARG A 286 3.44 18.68 6.58
N ALA A 287 2.67 19.28 7.48
CA ALA A 287 1.24 18.97 7.59
C ALA A 287 0.52 19.45 6.32
N CYS A 288 -0.08 18.51 5.61
CA CYS A 288 -0.82 18.77 4.36
C CYS A 288 -1.65 17.58 3.96
N SER A 289 -2.55 17.81 3.01
CA SER A 289 -3.28 16.76 2.30
C SER A 289 -3.26 17.03 0.80
N GLY A 290 -3.45 15.99 0.01
CA GLY A 290 -3.46 16.10 -1.44
C GLY A 290 -3.54 14.75 -2.11
N ASN A 291 -3.21 14.72 -3.39
CA ASN A 291 -3.09 13.48 -4.15
C ASN A 291 -1.64 13.26 -4.55
N THR A 292 -1.22 11.99 -4.56
CA THR A 292 0.12 11.59 -4.99
C THR A 292 0.05 10.57 -6.13
N GLU A 293 0.89 10.80 -7.12
CA GLU A 293 1.18 9.88 -8.22
C GLU A 293 2.66 9.50 -8.21
N ILE A 294 3.31 9.64 -7.03
CA ILE A 294 4.76 9.39 -6.91
C ILE A 294 5.08 7.95 -7.32
N PHE A 295 6.04 7.83 -8.23
CA PHE A 295 6.60 6.56 -8.67
C PHE A 295 8.07 6.50 -8.24
N LEU A 296 8.36 5.61 -7.31
CA LEU A 296 9.69 5.45 -6.73
C LEU A 296 10.38 4.23 -7.34
N TYR A 297 11.54 4.46 -7.94
CA TYR A 297 12.42 3.44 -8.50
C TYR A 297 13.88 3.96 -8.52
N PRO A 298 14.91 3.10 -8.54
CA PRO A 298 16.29 3.55 -8.63
C PRO A 298 16.55 4.42 -9.87
N PRO A 299 17.36 5.50 -9.76
CA PRO A 299 18.27 5.81 -8.65
C PRO A 299 17.70 6.75 -7.58
N TYR A 300 16.37 6.78 -7.38
CA TYR A 300 15.77 7.62 -6.33
C TYR A 300 16.40 7.31 -4.96
N LYS A 301 16.75 8.36 -4.22
CA LYS A 301 17.26 8.27 -2.86
C LYS A 301 16.20 8.73 -1.88
N MET A 302 15.88 7.88 -0.91
CA MET A 302 14.94 8.24 0.14
C MET A 302 15.40 9.48 0.89
N LYS A 303 14.50 10.45 1.09
CA LYS A 303 14.76 11.71 1.79
C LYS A 303 14.39 11.61 3.27
N CYS A 304 13.21 11.10 3.54
CA CYS A 304 12.65 11.01 4.88
C CYS A 304 12.83 9.62 5.50
N VAL A 305 12.64 8.55 4.72
CA VAL A 305 12.58 7.18 5.23
C VAL A 305 13.98 6.59 5.41
N ASP A 306 14.29 6.18 6.65
CA ASP A 306 15.59 5.58 7.02
C ASP A 306 15.56 4.04 6.98
N ALA A 307 14.41 3.43 7.30
CA ALA A 307 14.21 1.98 7.29
C ALA A 307 12.78 1.63 6.91
N LEU A 308 12.54 0.39 6.47
CA LEU A 308 11.24 -0.05 5.95
C LEU A 308 10.84 -1.42 6.48
N ILE A 309 9.64 -1.51 7.04
CA ILE A 309 8.93 -2.77 7.30
C ILE A 309 7.93 -2.98 6.17
N THR A 310 8.02 -4.09 5.43
CA THR A 310 7.17 -4.33 4.26
C THR A 310 6.91 -5.82 4.07
N ASN A 311 5.92 -6.18 3.23
CA ASN A 311 5.76 -7.53 2.73
C ASN A 311 6.69 -7.80 1.55
N PHE A 312 6.80 -9.05 1.14
CA PHE A 312 7.38 -9.41 -0.16
C PHE A 312 6.40 -9.06 -1.29
N HIS A 313 6.89 -8.42 -2.34
CA HIS A 313 6.09 -7.91 -3.46
C HIS A 313 6.24 -8.76 -4.71
N LEU A 314 5.30 -8.66 -5.68
CA LEU A 314 5.36 -9.38 -6.95
C LEU A 314 6.55 -8.97 -7.80
N PRO A 315 7.07 -9.90 -8.61
CA PRO A 315 8.00 -9.54 -9.68
C PRO A 315 7.38 -8.48 -10.60
N GLU A 316 8.23 -7.62 -11.14
CA GLU A 316 7.87 -6.57 -12.10
C GLU A 316 6.84 -5.53 -11.59
N SER A 317 6.57 -5.47 -10.27
CA SER A 317 5.63 -4.52 -9.68
C SER A 317 6.29 -3.19 -9.32
N THR A 318 5.50 -2.12 -9.28
CA THR A 318 5.96 -0.80 -8.79
C THR A 318 6.46 -0.87 -7.34
N LEU A 319 5.99 -1.86 -6.57
CA LEU A 319 6.34 -2.00 -5.15
C LEU A 319 7.75 -2.58 -4.95
N ILE A 320 8.18 -3.57 -5.75
CA ILE A 320 9.57 -4.04 -5.67
C ILE A 320 10.54 -2.95 -6.16
N MET A 321 10.11 -2.14 -7.15
CA MET A 321 10.89 -1.00 -7.63
C MET A 321 11.09 0.04 -6.54
N LEU A 322 10.05 0.35 -5.75
CA LEU A 322 10.13 1.23 -4.59
C LEU A 322 11.11 0.68 -3.53
N VAL A 323 10.99 -0.60 -3.20
CA VAL A 323 11.90 -1.23 -2.21
C VAL A 323 13.34 -1.19 -2.70
N ALA A 324 13.57 -1.33 -4.00
CA ALA A 324 14.90 -1.22 -4.62
C ALA A 324 15.55 0.16 -4.42
N CYS A 325 14.77 1.21 -4.13
CA CYS A 325 15.34 2.53 -3.80
C CYS A 325 16.12 2.55 -2.49
N LEU A 326 15.81 1.61 -1.55
CA LEU A 326 16.53 1.52 -0.28
C LEU A 326 17.79 0.67 -0.37
N THR A 327 17.80 -0.31 -1.23
CA THR A 327 18.86 -1.34 -1.25
C THR A 327 19.72 -1.35 -2.52
N GLY A 328 19.14 -0.87 -3.62
CA GLY A 328 19.61 -1.17 -4.97
C GLY A 328 18.87 -2.38 -5.58
N ARG A 329 18.78 -2.39 -6.90
CA ARG A 329 18.05 -3.40 -7.66
C ARG A 329 18.61 -4.81 -7.46
N GLU A 330 19.91 -4.98 -7.65
CA GLU A 330 20.55 -6.31 -7.60
C GLU A 330 20.47 -6.92 -6.21
N GLU A 331 20.65 -6.09 -5.19
CA GLU A 331 20.58 -6.52 -3.81
C GLU A 331 19.20 -6.99 -3.43
N ILE A 332 18.16 -6.20 -3.75
CA ILE A 332 16.80 -6.60 -3.39
C ILE A 332 16.36 -7.88 -4.13
N LEU A 333 16.73 -8.04 -5.39
CA LEU A 333 16.46 -9.28 -6.13
C LEU A 333 17.16 -10.50 -5.50
N SER A 334 18.38 -10.32 -4.98
CA SER A 334 19.09 -11.35 -4.22
C SER A 334 18.35 -11.72 -2.92
N VAL A 335 17.85 -10.72 -2.17
CA VAL A 335 17.07 -10.94 -0.95
C VAL A 335 15.74 -11.65 -1.27
N TYR A 336 15.08 -11.29 -2.37
CA TYR A 336 13.84 -11.95 -2.80
C TYR A 336 14.08 -13.41 -3.21
N LYS A 337 15.17 -13.67 -3.94
CA LYS A 337 15.60 -15.04 -4.27
C LYS A 337 15.83 -15.87 -3.01
N TYR A 338 16.55 -15.31 -2.02
CA TYR A 338 16.71 -15.94 -0.71
C TYR A 338 15.36 -16.25 -0.05
N GLY A 339 14.41 -15.29 -0.09
CA GLY A 339 13.06 -15.49 0.44
C GLY A 339 12.31 -16.65 -0.22
N VAL A 340 12.39 -16.78 -1.55
CA VAL A 340 11.78 -17.89 -2.30
C VAL A 340 12.42 -19.23 -1.90
N GLU A 341 13.76 -19.32 -1.92
CA GLU A 341 14.52 -20.53 -1.58
C GLU A 341 14.27 -20.98 -0.14
N ASN A 342 14.12 -20.03 0.79
CA ASN A 342 13.84 -20.31 2.21
C ASN A 342 12.36 -20.37 2.54
N LYS A 343 11.49 -20.49 1.52
CA LYS A 343 10.06 -20.76 1.67
C LYS A 343 9.31 -19.69 2.46
N TYR A 344 9.69 -18.43 2.33
CA TYR A 344 8.87 -17.32 2.78
C TYR A 344 7.56 -17.26 2.02
N ARG A 345 6.52 -16.75 2.65
CA ARG A 345 5.22 -16.51 2.03
C ARG A 345 5.20 -15.08 1.50
N PHE A 346 4.62 -14.91 0.34
CA PHE A 346 4.63 -13.64 -0.40
C PHE A 346 3.26 -12.96 -0.37
N PHE A 347 3.26 -11.66 -0.65
CA PHE A 347 2.09 -10.81 -0.81
C PHE A 347 1.36 -10.43 0.49
N SER A 348 0.08 -9.99 0.35
CA SER A 348 -0.71 -9.33 1.38
C SER A 348 -0.83 -10.08 2.71
N PHE A 349 -0.94 -11.41 2.65
CA PHE A 349 -0.98 -12.28 3.83
C PHE A 349 0.30 -13.07 4.05
N GLY A 350 1.32 -12.73 3.30
CA GLY A 350 2.65 -13.33 3.39
C GLY A 350 3.41 -12.95 4.65
N ASP A 351 4.70 -13.19 4.59
CA ASP A 351 5.64 -12.85 5.64
C ASP A 351 6.17 -11.42 5.47
N SER A 352 6.90 -10.94 6.43
CA SER A 352 7.40 -9.57 6.48
C SER A 352 8.90 -9.50 6.24
N MET A 353 9.36 -8.33 5.83
CA MET A 353 10.75 -7.96 5.67
C MET A 353 11.01 -6.66 6.42
N PHE A 354 12.12 -6.57 7.12
CA PHE A 354 12.64 -5.34 7.71
C PHE A 354 13.99 -5.00 7.06
N ILE A 355 14.02 -3.91 6.35
CA ILE A 355 15.20 -3.35 5.68
C ILE A 355 15.72 -2.21 6.55
N LYS A 356 16.87 -2.42 7.21
CA LYS A 356 17.48 -1.46 8.13
C LYS A 356 18.83 -0.93 7.65
#